data_7e9f120546f6dfed5f88175dfc2c83e9
#
_entry.id   7e9f120546f6dfed5f88175dfc2c83e9
#
_cell.length_a   1.000
_cell.length_b   1.000
_cell.length_c   1.000
_cell.angle_alpha   90.00
_cell.angle_beta   90.00
_cell.angle_gamma   90.00
#
_symmetry.space_group_name_H-M   'P 1'
#
loop_
_entity.id
_entity.type
_entity.pdbx_description
1 polymer ?
#
loop_
_entity_poly.entity_id
_entity_poly.type
_entity_poly.pdbx_seq_one_letter_code
_entity_poly.pdbx_strand_id
1 'polypeptide(L)'
;METISTMPAHNADRLRWDNGTCEQPSSGAGRCALELARPVVLQPREVAPIRVLPLPWRDPQTVSKAELACHIRSLERACAENPASADLRTCLGIAYAMNYEAYKSMDALETAVALDETHFFAQLKYAELWYRLRGLQRAEQETLKAVELAGNGWELSLARKQLQEIRRLIRKGTQKPEWNKPLKAPSLALLALTAVLLVIAAVWK
;
A
#
# COMPACT_ATOMS: atom_id res chain seq x y z
N MET A 1 40.88 -8.20 23.98
CA MET A 1 41.05 -6.90 23.29
C MET A 1 40.67 -7.12 21.84
N GLU A 2 39.40 -7.05 21.55
CA GLU A 2 38.87 -7.20 20.18
C GLU A 2 38.45 -5.83 19.70
N THR A 3 39.03 -5.43 18.60
CA THR A 3 38.85 -4.15 17.94
C THR A 3 37.47 -4.12 17.26
N ILE A 4 36.64 -3.18 17.74
CA ILE A 4 35.34 -2.85 17.09
C ILE A 4 35.65 -2.22 15.73
N SER A 5 35.37 -2.98 14.67
CA SER A 5 35.44 -2.52 13.29
C SER A 5 34.27 -1.58 13.05
N THR A 6 34.56 -0.30 12.93
CA THR A 6 33.63 0.75 12.48
C THR A 6 33.17 0.47 11.05
N MET A 7 31.88 0.18 10.87
CA MET A 7 31.25 0.16 9.55
C MET A 7 31.33 1.54 8.89
N PRO A 8 31.66 1.61 7.59
CA PRO A 8 31.63 2.86 6.87
C PRO A 8 30.17 3.31 6.68
N ALA A 9 29.92 4.57 7.01
CA ALA A 9 28.67 5.26 6.68
C ALA A 9 28.51 5.32 5.15
N HIS A 10 27.76 4.36 4.59
CA HIS A 10 27.51 4.31 3.16
C HIS A 10 26.27 5.15 2.83
N ASN A 11 26.54 6.35 2.33
CA ASN A 11 25.80 7.00 1.25
C ASN A 11 24.33 7.35 1.49
N ALA A 12 24.02 8.05 2.61
CA ALA A 12 22.70 8.70 2.81
C ALA A 12 22.48 9.96 1.93
N ASP A 13 23.52 10.41 1.21
CA ASP A 13 23.50 11.69 0.49
C ASP A 13 23.10 11.60 -1.01
N ARG A 14 22.76 10.42 -1.53
CA ARG A 14 22.47 10.26 -2.95
C ARG A 14 21.00 10.35 -3.38
N LEU A 15 20.07 10.48 -2.46
CA LEU A 15 18.67 10.68 -2.79
C LEU A 15 18.19 12.09 -2.41
N ARG A 16 18.93 13.10 -2.86
CA ARG A 16 18.42 14.46 -2.88
C ARG A 16 17.43 14.56 -4.05
N TRP A 17 16.20 14.21 -3.77
CA TRP A 17 15.10 14.50 -4.68
C TRP A 17 14.83 16.00 -4.61
N ASP A 18 15.33 16.74 -5.58
CA ASP A 18 14.84 18.09 -5.82
C ASP A 18 13.34 17.96 -6.13
N ASN A 19 12.51 18.50 -5.22
CA ASN A 19 11.09 18.66 -5.45
C ASN A 19 10.93 19.59 -6.66
N GLY A 20 10.97 19.01 -7.86
CA GLY A 20 10.64 19.70 -9.09
C GLY A 20 9.23 20.26 -8.93
N THR A 21 9.14 21.54 -8.66
CA THR A 21 7.90 22.31 -8.67
C THR A 21 7.22 22.05 -10.00
N CYS A 22 6.05 21.39 -9.94
CA CYS A 22 5.14 21.36 -11.07
C CYS A 22 4.67 22.80 -11.31
N GLU A 23 5.37 23.53 -12.19
CA GLU A 23 4.94 24.86 -12.60
C GLU A 23 3.56 24.75 -13.25
N GLN A 24 2.58 25.35 -12.61
CA GLN A 24 1.28 25.59 -13.22
C GLN A 24 1.45 26.68 -14.28
N PRO A 25 0.85 26.55 -15.48
CA PRO A 25 0.86 27.62 -16.46
C PRO A 25 0.11 28.83 -15.91
N SER A 26 0.82 29.92 -15.75
CA SER A 26 0.28 31.24 -15.40
C SER A 26 -0.66 31.72 -16.46
N SER A 27 -1.95 31.79 -16.21
CA SER A 27 -2.86 32.61 -17.00
C SER A 27 -2.78 34.05 -16.46
N GLY A 28 -2.25 34.93 -17.28
CA GLY A 28 -2.25 36.35 -17.01
C GLY A 28 -3.64 36.96 -17.14
N ALA A 29 -3.97 37.84 -16.25
CA ALA A 29 -4.71 39.08 -16.57
C ALA A 29 -4.95 39.94 -15.31
N GLY A 30 -4.78 41.24 -15.46
CA GLY A 30 -5.50 42.22 -14.66
C GLY A 30 -4.70 42.96 -13.60
N ARG A 31 -3.99 44.01 -14.04
CA ARG A 31 -3.61 45.12 -13.17
C ARG A 31 -4.85 45.84 -12.68
N CYS A 32 -5.03 45.91 -11.37
CA CYS A 32 -5.75 47.01 -10.74
C CYS A 32 -4.91 47.53 -9.59
N ALA A 33 -4.41 48.76 -9.78
CA ALA A 33 -3.76 49.53 -8.75
C ALA A 33 -4.82 50.04 -7.75
N LEU A 34 -4.60 49.73 -6.48
CA LEU A 34 -5.12 50.52 -5.35
C LEU A 34 -4.07 50.45 -4.23
N GLU A 35 -3.27 51.50 -4.24
CA GLU A 35 -2.39 51.90 -3.16
C GLU A 35 -3.24 52.39 -2.00
N LEU A 36 -2.99 51.86 -0.82
CA LEU A 36 -3.12 52.51 0.49
C LEU A 36 -3.39 51.45 1.57
N ALA A 37 -2.35 51.08 2.25
CA ALA A 37 -2.22 50.82 3.69
C ALA A 37 -1.00 49.91 3.90
N ARG A 38 0.01 50.42 4.60
CA ARG A 38 1.16 49.59 5.00
C ARG A 38 0.66 48.44 5.85
N PRO A 39 0.77 47.17 5.38
CA PRO A 39 0.48 46.07 6.24
C PRO A 39 1.59 45.97 7.29
N VAL A 40 1.19 45.88 8.56
CA VAL A 40 2.03 45.38 9.63
C VAL A 40 2.59 44.05 9.16
N VAL A 41 3.87 43.99 8.84
CA VAL A 41 4.56 42.75 8.50
C VAL A 41 4.63 41.95 9.79
N LEU A 42 3.60 41.13 10.04
CA LEU A 42 3.71 40.00 10.92
C LEU A 42 4.73 39.08 10.27
N GLN A 43 5.95 39.05 10.82
CA GLN A 43 6.96 38.09 10.42
C GLN A 43 6.30 36.70 10.44
N PRO A 44 6.29 35.95 9.33
CA PRO A 44 5.81 34.58 9.36
C PRO A 44 6.63 33.85 10.40
N ARG A 45 5.96 33.39 11.48
CA ARG A 45 6.57 32.45 12.41
C ARG A 45 7.10 31.33 11.55
N GLU A 46 8.42 31.15 11.50
CA GLU A 46 9.06 30.03 10.81
C GLU A 46 8.46 28.75 11.36
N VAL A 47 7.40 28.27 10.67
CA VAL A 47 6.85 26.97 10.92
C VAL A 47 7.94 25.99 10.47
N ALA A 48 8.57 25.32 11.43
CA ALA A 48 9.55 24.28 11.14
C ALA A 48 9.00 23.41 10.00
N PRO A 49 9.80 23.14 8.94
CA PRO A 49 9.32 22.41 7.79
C PRO A 49 8.75 21.08 8.28
N ILE A 50 7.46 20.88 8.10
CA ILE A 50 6.81 19.60 8.37
C ILE A 50 7.58 18.60 7.51
N ARG A 51 8.33 17.69 8.16
CA ARG A 51 9.02 16.60 7.48
C ARG A 51 7.96 15.69 6.86
N VAL A 52 7.60 16.01 5.65
CA VAL A 52 6.65 15.21 4.88
C VAL A 52 7.40 13.94 4.48
N LEU A 53 6.92 12.79 4.93
CA LEU A 53 7.48 11.50 4.55
C LEU A 53 7.47 11.35 3.02
N PRO A 54 8.48 10.72 2.41
CA PRO A 54 8.47 10.42 0.98
C PRO A 54 7.20 9.65 0.59
N LEU A 55 6.69 9.91 -0.61
CA LEU A 55 5.42 9.36 -1.11
C LEU A 55 5.22 7.84 -0.89
N PRO A 56 6.23 6.97 -1.10
CA PRO A 56 6.06 5.53 -0.88
C PRO A 56 5.70 5.13 0.55
N TRP A 57 5.94 6.01 1.52
CA TRP A 57 5.74 5.76 2.95
C TRP A 57 4.55 6.51 3.54
N ARG A 58 3.83 7.29 2.71
CA ARG A 58 2.60 7.94 3.13
C ARG A 58 1.42 6.99 3.02
N ASP A 59 0.42 7.23 3.88
CA ASP A 59 -0.88 6.60 3.71
C ASP A 59 -1.48 7.04 2.35
N PRO A 60 -1.87 6.09 1.47
CA PRO A 60 -2.49 6.40 0.18
C PRO A 60 -3.66 7.37 0.27
N GLN A 61 -4.39 7.38 1.38
CA GLN A 61 -5.54 8.25 1.60
C GLN A 61 -5.16 9.72 1.84
N THR A 62 -3.90 9.99 2.21
CA THR A 62 -3.40 11.36 2.47
C THR A 62 -2.78 12.03 1.27
N VAL A 63 -2.62 11.30 0.16
CA VAL A 63 -1.99 11.78 -1.07
C VAL A 63 -3.06 12.22 -2.06
N SER A 64 -2.95 13.45 -2.58
CA SER A 64 -3.87 13.91 -3.62
C SER A 64 -3.61 13.18 -4.94
N LYS A 65 -4.67 12.98 -5.74
CA LYS A 65 -4.53 12.32 -7.06
C LYS A 65 -3.59 13.10 -7.99
N ALA A 66 -3.59 14.42 -7.91
CA ALA A 66 -2.72 15.28 -8.74
C ALA A 66 -1.25 15.12 -8.33
N GLU A 67 -0.96 15.10 -7.03
CA GLU A 67 0.38 14.86 -6.48
C GLU A 67 0.90 13.47 -6.87
N LEU A 68 0.07 12.44 -6.73
CA LEU A 68 0.42 11.08 -7.11
C LEU A 68 0.69 10.96 -8.62
N ALA A 69 -0.14 11.56 -9.47
CA ALA A 69 0.07 11.56 -10.92
C ALA A 69 1.35 12.29 -11.33
N CYS A 70 1.70 13.39 -10.65
CA CYS A 70 2.96 14.09 -10.87
C CYS A 70 4.15 13.22 -10.47
N HIS A 71 4.05 12.55 -9.33
CA HIS A 71 5.08 11.63 -8.83
C HIS A 71 5.30 10.43 -9.77
N ILE A 72 4.22 9.80 -10.26
CA ILE A 72 4.30 8.71 -11.24
C ILE A 72 5.07 9.17 -12.49
N ARG A 73 4.71 10.32 -13.08
CA ARG A 73 5.42 10.84 -14.25
C ARG A 73 6.90 11.12 -13.99
N SER A 74 7.23 11.60 -12.79
CA SER A 74 8.63 11.80 -12.37
C SER A 74 9.38 10.48 -12.30
N LEU A 75 8.77 9.44 -11.71
CA LEU A 75 9.36 8.10 -11.61
C LEU A 75 9.48 7.41 -12.98
N GLU A 76 8.49 7.56 -13.87
CA GLU A 76 8.56 7.05 -15.25
C GLU A 76 9.75 7.63 -16.00
N ARG A 77 9.98 8.96 -15.87
CA ARG A 77 11.15 9.63 -16.45
C ARG A 77 12.45 9.13 -15.84
N ALA A 78 12.53 9.04 -14.51
CA ALA A 78 13.71 8.53 -13.83
C ALA A 78 14.03 7.07 -14.20
N CYS A 79 13.01 6.23 -14.38
CA CYS A 79 13.18 4.86 -14.87
C CYS A 79 13.62 4.80 -16.33
N ALA A 80 13.23 5.76 -17.18
CA ALA A 80 13.71 5.86 -18.56
C ALA A 80 15.19 6.28 -18.62
N GLU A 81 15.61 7.17 -17.73
CA GLU A 81 17.01 7.61 -17.60
C GLU A 81 17.91 6.53 -16.98
N ASN A 82 17.34 5.71 -16.07
CA ASN A 82 18.07 4.66 -15.34
C ASN A 82 17.31 3.32 -15.42
N PRO A 83 17.29 2.65 -16.57
CA PRO A 83 16.46 1.45 -16.80
C PRO A 83 16.84 0.24 -15.94
N ALA A 84 18.10 0.18 -15.47
CA ALA A 84 18.63 -0.93 -14.66
C ALA A 84 18.43 -0.73 -13.14
N SER A 85 17.77 0.34 -12.70
CA SER A 85 17.57 0.59 -11.28
C SER A 85 16.35 -0.18 -10.74
N ALA A 86 16.58 -1.21 -9.93
CA ALA A 86 15.55 -1.96 -9.23
C ALA A 86 14.80 -1.07 -8.21
N ASP A 87 15.49 -0.16 -7.54
CA ASP A 87 14.90 0.80 -6.58
C ASP A 87 13.84 1.68 -7.24
N LEU A 88 14.19 2.30 -8.39
CA LEU A 88 13.27 3.17 -9.11
C LEU A 88 12.05 2.41 -9.62
N ARG A 89 12.26 1.20 -10.14
CA ARG A 89 11.16 0.31 -10.57
C ARG A 89 10.27 -0.09 -9.40
N THR A 90 10.86 -0.37 -8.24
CA THR A 90 10.11 -0.67 -7.02
C THR A 90 9.25 0.53 -6.58
N CYS A 91 9.82 1.74 -6.55
CA CYS A 91 9.09 2.96 -6.24
C CYS A 91 7.95 3.22 -7.23
N LEU A 92 8.19 3.02 -8.53
CA LEU A 92 7.19 3.17 -9.58
C LEU A 92 6.05 2.15 -9.40
N GLY A 93 6.37 0.90 -9.11
CA GLY A 93 5.39 -0.15 -8.84
C GLY A 93 4.50 0.18 -7.63
N ILE A 94 5.09 0.71 -6.55
CA ILE A 94 4.33 1.16 -5.38
C ILE A 94 3.42 2.34 -5.73
N ALA A 95 3.90 3.32 -6.51
CA ALA A 95 3.13 4.47 -6.94
C ALA A 95 1.92 4.07 -7.80
N TYR A 96 2.10 3.12 -8.74
CA TYR A 96 1.00 2.55 -9.51
C TYR A 96 -0.01 1.79 -8.63
N ALA A 97 0.47 1.03 -7.62
CA ALA A 97 -0.43 0.36 -6.67
C ALA A 97 -1.28 1.36 -5.87
N MET A 98 -0.71 2.51 -5.49
CA MET A 98 -1.43 3.60 -4.84
C MET A 98 -2.46 4.24 -5.76
N ASN A 99 -2.19 4.29 -7.07
CA ASN A 99 -3.11 4.79 -8.09
C ASN A 99 -4.14 3.75 -8.57
N TYR A 100 -4.19 2.58 -7.96
CA TYR A 100 -5.04 1.45 -8.34
C TYR A 100 -4.78 0.88 -9.75
N GLU A 101 -3.62 1.15 -10.34
CA GLU A 101 -3.18 0.62 -11.62
C GLU A 101 -2.45 -0.73 -11.42
N ALA A 102 -3.22 -1.75 -11.06
CA ALA A 102 -2.69 -3.05 -10.63
C ALA A 102 -1.78 -3.72 -11.66
N TYR A 103 -2.14 -3.67 -12.95
CA TYR A 103 -1.33 -4.28 -14.01
C TYR A 103 0.02 -3.61 -14.20
N LYS A 104 0.06 -2.27 -14.23
CA LYS A 104 1.32 -1.51 -14.31
C LYS A 104 2.18 -1.70 -13.07
N SER A 105 1.54 -1.76 -11.90
CA SER A 105 2.23 -2.07 -10.64
C SER A 105 2.87 -3.46 -10.67
N MET A 106 2.15 -4.46 -11.19
CA MET A 106 2.66 -5.83 -11.33
C MET A 106 3.88 -5.87 -12.23
N ASP A 107 3.77 -5.31 -13.43
CA ASP A 107 4.86 -5.26 -14.43
C ASP A 107 6.11 -4.55 -13.88
N ALA A 108 5.92 -3.39 -13.21
CA ALA A 108 7.02 -2.64 -12.64
C ALA A 108 7.73 -3.39 -11.50
N LEU A 109 6.97 -4.05 -10.61
CA LEU A 109 7.53 -4.82 -9.49
C LEU A 109 8.18 -6.13 -9.96
N GLU A 110 7.59 -6.82 -10.94
CA GLU A 110 8.17 -8.00 -11.54
C GLU A 110 9.50 -7.68 -12.24
N THR A 111 9.53 -6.57 -12.98
CA THR A 111 10.77 -6.06 -13.58
C THR A 111 11.80 -5.69 -12.51
N ALA A 112 11.39 -5.08 -11.37
CA ALA A 112 12.31 -4.75 -10.29
C ALA A 112 12.97 -6.01 -9.69
N VAL A 113 12.17 -7.05 -9.43
CA VAL A 113 12.67 -8.34 -8.92
C VAL A 113 13.59 -9.03 -9.93
N ALA A 114 13.29 -8.93 -11.23
CA ALA A 114 14.13 -9.50 -12.28
C ALA A 114 15.46 -8.75 -12.45
N LEU A 115 15.50 -7.44 -12.19
CA LEU A 115 16.73 -6.64 -12.23
C LEU A 115 17.66 -6.91 -11.05
N ASP A 116 17.08 -7.17 -9.87
CA ASP A 116 17.83 -7.51 -8.66
C ASP A 116 17.04 -8.50 -7.80
N GLU A 117 17.38 -9.78 -7.96
CA GLU A 117 16.75 -10.89 -7.23
C GLU A 117 17.03 -10.84 -5.72
N THR A 118 18.05 -10.08 -5.29
CA THR A 118 18.44 -9.93 -3.88
C THR A 118 17.76 -8.74 -3.23
N HIS A 119 17.00 -7.96 -3.97
CA HIS A 119 16.38 -6.72 -3.48
C HIS A 119 15.16 -7.02 -2.61
N PHE A 120 15.36 -6.99 -1.29
CA PHE A 120 14.33 -7.29 -0.28
C PHE A 120 13.01 -6.54 -0.49
N PHE A 121 13.08 -5.20 -0.69
CA PHE A 121 11.86 -4.38 -0.79
C PHE A 121 11.08 -4.64 -2.09
N ALA A 122 11.76 -4.89 -3.21
CA ALA A 122 11.10 -5.25 -4.45
C ALA A 122 10.29 -6.55 -4.26
N GLN A 123 10.95 -7.57 -3.69
CA GLN A 123 10.34 -8.87 -3.42
C GLN A 123 9.17 -8.76 -2.43
N LEU A 124 9.33 -8.00 -1.34
CA LEU A 124 8.28 -7.80 -0.34
C LEU A 124 7.06 -7.06 -0.92
N LYS A 125 7.30 -6.01 -1.73
CA LYS A 125 6.22 -5.23 -2.36
C LYS A 125 5.51 -6.00 -3.47
N TYR A 126 6.23 -6.82 -4.20
CA TYR A 126 5.65 -7.75 -5.17
C TYR A 126 4.71 -8.76 -4.48
N ALA A 127 5.15 -9.33 -3.37
CA ALA A 127 4.33 -10.21 -2.54
C ALA A 127 3.10 -9.49 -1.94
N GLU A 128 3.26 -8.23 -1.49
CA GLU A 128 2.17 -7.40 -0.99
C GLU A 128 1.11 -7.15 -2.07
N LEU A 129 1.53 -6.91 -3.31
CA LEU A 129 0.61 -6.72 -4.42
C LEU A 129 -0.23 -7.98 -4.68
N TRP A 130 0.39 -9.17 -4.70
CA TRP A 130 -0.33 -10.44 -4.80
C TRP A 130 -1.34 -10.64 -3.67
N TYR A 131 -0.96 -10.26 -2.44
CA TYR A 131 -1.87 -10.30 -1.29
C TYR A 131 -3.10 -9.39 -1.50
N ARG A 132 -2.89 -8.16 -1.98
CA ARG A 132 -3.98 -7.22 -2.28
C ARG A 132 -4.89 -7.72 -3.39
N LEU A 133 -4.34 -8.38 -4.40
CA LEU A 133 -5.08 -9.00 -5.50
C LEU A 133 -5.74 -10.35 -5.12
N ARG A 134 -5.64 -10.75 -3.84
CA ARG A 134 -6.18 -12.01 -3.32
C ARG A 134 -5.54 -13.27 -3.90
N GLY A 135 -4.42 -13.18 -4.55
CA GLY A 135 -3.58 -14.32 -4.96
C GLY A 135 -2.79 -14.87 -3.77
N LEU A 136 -3.50 -15.35 -2.71
CA LEU A 136 -2.90 -15.64 -1.40
C LEU A 136 -1.80 -16.69 -1.44
N GLN A 137 -1.94 -17.73 -2.27
CA GLN A 137 -0.92 -18.78 -2.42
C GLN A 137 0.37 -18.21 -3.03
N ARG A 138 0.23 -17.39 -4.09
CA ARG A 138 1.38 -16.72 -4.70
C ARG A 138 1.99 -15.71 -3.74
N ALA A 139 1.17 -14.92 -3.05
CA ALA A 139 1.63 -13.98 -2.03
C ALA A 139 2.44 -14.67 -0.92
N GLU A 140 2.02 -15.86 -0.46
CA GLU A 140 2.77 -16.64 0.52
C GLU A 140 4.13 -17.06 -0.01
N GLN A 141 4.19 -17.61 -1.23
CA GLN A 141 5.45 -18.02 -1.88
C GLN A 141 6.44 -16.86 -2.02
N GLU A 142 5.96 -15.71 -2.55
CA GLU A 142 6.83 -14.54 -2.75
C GLU A 142 7.23 -13.88 -1.41
N THR A 143 6.37 -13.95 -0.39
CA THR A 143 6.73 -13.47 0.96
C THR A 143 7.79 -14.37 1.61
N LEU A 144 7.76 -15.67 1.38
CA LEU A 144 8.80 -16.59 1.87
C LEU A 144 10.17 -16.24 1.28
N LYS A 145 10.24 -15.94 -0.02
CA LYS A 145 11.48 -15.44 -0.64
C LYS A 145 11.95 -14.14 0.03
N ALA A 146 11.04 -13.20 0.32
CA ALA A 146 11.40 -11.99 1.04
C ALA A 146 11.92 -12.27 2.46
N VAL A 147 11.43 -13.30 3.15
CA VAL A 147 11.96 -13.74 4.45
C VAL A 147 13.42 -14.22 4.32
N GLU A 148 13.74 -14.94 3.24
CA GLU A 148 15.10 -15.43 2.95
C GLU A 148 16.06 -14.29 2.61
N LEU A 149 15.58 -13.24 1.94
CA LEU A 149 16.36 -12.07 1.54
C LEU A 149 16.57 -11.05 2.66
N ALA A 150 15.90 -11.20 3.80
CA ALA A 150 15.99 -10.24 4.90
C ALA A 150 17.41 -10.15 5.46
N GLY A 151 18.08 -9.02 5.28
CA GLY A 151 19.45 -8.77 5.74
C GLY A 151 19.57 -8.34 7.21
N ASN A 152 18.45 -7.95 7.83
CA ASN A 152 18.42 -7.47 9.21
C ASN A 152 17.13 -7.86 9.94
N GLY A 153 17.16 -7.71 11.28
CA GLY A 153 16.03 -8.11 12.14
C GLY A 153 14.74 -7.33 11.88
N TRP A 154 14.84 -6.09 11.43
CA TRP A 154 13.67 -5.27 11.09
C TRP A 154 13.00 -5.76 9.81
N GLU A 155 13.75 -6.00 8.74
CA GLU A 155 13.24 -6.58 7.49
C GLU A 155 12.60 -7.93 7.73
N LEU A 156 13.27 -8.78 8.51
CA LEU A 156 12.76 -10.09 8.87
C LEU A 156 11.42 -9.99 9.62
N SER A 157 11.30 -9.03 10.56
CA SER A 157 10.06 -8.82 11.30
C SER A 157 8.92 -8.37 10.39
N LEU A 158 9.22 -7.48 9.41
CA LEU A 158 8.27 -6.96 8.44
C LEU A 158 7.74 -8.09 7.53
N ALA A 159 8.64 -8.89 6.96
CA ALA A 159 8.28 -10.02 6.11
C ALA A 159 7.48 -11.08 6.88
N ARG A 160 7.88 -11.40 8.12
CA ARG A 160 7.15 -12.35 8.98
C ARG A 160 5.74 -11.85 9.33
N LYS A 161 5.57 -10.56 9.60
CA LYS A 161 4.26 -9.97 9.86
C LYS A 161 3.34 -10.11 8.65
N GLN A 162 3.84 -9.81 7.45
CA GLN A 162 3.08 -10.00 6.22
C GLN A 162 2.71 -11.47 6.00
N LEU A 163 3.65 -12.39 6.20
CA LEU A 163 3.42 -13.83 6.07
C LEU A 163 2.34 -14.34 7.03
N GLN A 164 2.37 -13.88 8.28
CA GLN A 164 1.35 -14.22 9.28
C GLN A 164 -0.05 -13.77 8.86
N GLU A 165 -0.18 -12.57 8.32
CA GLU A 165 -1.47 -12.05 7.87
C GLU A 165 -1.99 -12.82 6.64
N ILE A 166 -1.13 -13.16 5.68
CA ILE A 166 -1.48 -13.99 4.53
C ILE A 166 -1.98 -15.35 5.01
N ARG A 167 -1.24 -16.03 5.88
CA ARG A 167 -1.63 -17.34 6.44
C ARG A 167 -2.92 -17.28 7.24
N ARG A 168 -3.14 -16.19 7.96
CA ARG A 168 -4.41 -15.93 8.66
C ARG A 168 -5.59 -15.90 7.69
N LEU A 169 -5.44 -15.20 6.54
CA LEU A 169 -6.50 -15.16 5.53
C LEU A 169 -6.71 -16.49 4.82
N ILE A 170 -5.65 -17.22 4.51
CA ILE A 170 -5.74 -18.58 3.93
C ILE A 170 -6.55 -19.47 4.86
N ARG A 171 -6.22 -19.50 6.16
CA ARG A 171 -6.97 -20.29 7.15
C ARG A 171 -8.43 -19.89 7.26
N LYS A 172 -8.73 -18.57 7.23
CA LYS A 172 -10.12 -18.09 7.24
C LYS A 172 -10.88 -18.51 5.99
N GLY A 173 -10.24 -18.50 4.82
CA GLY A 173 -10.84 -18.92 3.56
C GLY A 173 -11.08 -20.43 3.47
N THR A 174 -10.27 -21.24 4.17
CA THR A 174 -10.44 -22.71 4.23
C THR A 174 -11.41 -23.16 5.31
N GLN A 175 -11.76 -22.31 6.27
CA GLN A 175 -12.83 -22.59 7.22
C GLN A 175 -14.14 -22.67 6.45
N LYS A 176 -14.73 -23.87 6.39
CA LYS A 176 -16.08 -24.05 5.83
C LYS A 176 -17.00 -23.05 6.53
N PRO A 177 -17.80 -22.27 5.76
CA PRO A 177 -18.79 -21.41 6.38
C PRO A 177 -19.66 -22.28 7.29
N GLU A 178 -19.89 -21.83 8.51
CA GLU A 178 -20.71 -22.55 9.51
C GLU A 178 -22.21 -22.64 9.10
N TRP A 179 -22.47 -22.82 7.82
CA TRP A 179 -23.81 -23.07 7.27
C TRP A 179 -24.38 -24.41 7.70
N ASN A 180 -23.55 -25.25 8.33
CA ASN A 180 -23.97 -26.54 8.90
C ASN A 180 -24.53 -26.40 10.33
N LYS A 181 -24.95 -25.24 10.79
CA LYS A 181 -25.87 -25.20 11.93
C LYS A 181 -27.12 -25.91 11.46
N PRO A 182 -27.39 -27.11 12.01
CA PRO A 182 -28.52 -27.89 11.52
C PRO A 182 -29.78 -27.07 11.67
N LEU A 183 -30.52 -26.90 10.58
CA LEU A 183 -31.81 -26.19 10.53
C LEU A 183 -32.89 -26.86 11.42
N LYS A 184 -32.44 -27.64 12.44
CA LYS A 184 -33.32 -28.36 13.38
C LYS A 184 -34.25 -27.40 14.14
N ALA A 185 -33.73 -26.23 14.58
CA ALA A 185 -34.56 -25.28 15.33
C ALA A 185 -35.67 -24.63 14.46
N PRO A 186 -35.39 -24.12 13.26
CA PRO A 186 -36.46 -23.54 12.41
C PRO A 186 -37.39 -24.64 11.85
N SER A 187 -36.90 -25.85 11.56
CA SER A 187 -37.78 -26.92 11.09
C SER A 187 -38.72 -27.43 12.15
N LEU A 188 -38.28 -27.54 13.42
CA LEU A 188 -39.14 -27.87 14.56
C LEU A 188 -40.19 -26.79 14.83
N ALA A 189 -39.80 -25.50 14.71
CA ALA A 189 -40.73 -24.39 14.87
C ALA A 189 -41.81 -24.41 13.78
N LEU A 190 -41.44 -24.70 12.54
CA LEU A 190 -42.39 -24.83 11.43
C LEU A 190 -43.34 -26.01 11.62
N LEU A 191 -42.85 -27.16 12.07
CA LEU A 191 -43.66 -28.35 12.41
C LEU A 191 -44.64 -28.05 13.54
N ALA A 192 -44.21 -27.36 14.58
CA ALA A 192 -45.08 -26.96 15.69
C ALA A 192 -46.18 -26.00 15.21
N LEU A 193 -45.83 -25.02 14.38
CA LEU A 193 -46.79 -24.05 13.83
C LEU A 193 -47.84 -24.76 12.94
N THR A 194 -47.43 -25.71 12.10
CA THR A 194 -48.37 -26.49 11.25
C THR A 194 -49.29 -27.34 12.10
N ALA A 195 -48.78 -27.98 13.15
CA ALA A 195 -49.58 -28.76 14.07
C ALA A 195 -50.66 -27.93 14.80
N VAL A 196 -50.28 -26.72 15.25
CA VAL A 196 -51.23 -25.79 15.89
C VAL A 196 -52.31 -25.37 14.92
N LEU A 197 -51.95 -25.03 13.67
CA LEU A 197 -52.93 -24.66 12.66
C LEU A 197 -53.90 -25.79 12.32
N LEU A 198 -53.44 -27.04 12.30
CA LEU A 198 -54.29 -28.23 12.08
C LEU A 198 -55.30 -28.43 13.24
N VAL A 199 -54.86 -28.24 14.48
CA VAL A 199 -55.74 -28.31 15.65
C VAL A 199 -56.83 -27.22 15.62
N ILE A 200 -56.43 -25.98 15.29
CA ILE A 200 -57.39 -24.89 15.17
C ILE A 200 -58.41 -25.22 14.05
N ALA A 201 -57.96 -25.69 12.91
CA ALA A 201 -58.86 -26.07 11.80
C ALA A 201 -59.80 -27.24 12.16
N ALA A 202 -59.36 -28.17 13.02
CA ALA A 202 -60.22 -29.28 13.47
C ALA A 202 -61.26 -28.84 14.53
N VAL A 203 -60.94 -27.83 15.35
CA VAL A 203 -61.87 -27.30 16.36
C VAL A 203 -62.96 -26.36 15.74
N TRP A 204 -62.65 -25.75 14.62
CA TRP A 204 -63.59 -24.87 13.90
C TRP A 204 -64.49 -25.58 12.91
N LYS A 205 -64.40 -26.88 12.78
CA LYS A 205 -65.22 -27.70 11.88
C LYS A 205 -66.31 -28.40 12.67
#